data_f31d419553ec0b46c01fd93a096a7f46
#
_entry.id   f31d419553ec0b46c01fd93a096a7f46
#
_cell.length_a   1.000
_cell.length_b   1.000
_cell.length_c   1.000
_cell.angle_alpha   90.00
_cell.angle_beta   90.00
_cell.angle_gamma   90.00
#
_symmetry.space_group_name_H-M   'P 1'
#
loop_
_entity.id
_entity.type
_entity.pdbx_description
1 polymer ?
#
loop_
_entity_poly.entity_id
_entity_poly.type
_entity_poly.pdbx_seq_one_letter_code
_entity_poly.pdbx_strand_id
1 'polypeptide(L)'
;MTVLVATVGSNPLPVVVPVRALEPNRLRLLYTGDVLQVTDRISNHLKKTLPNCEVSLLEIKDHQKAKSICATLGGIDEDWPNTNLNYTGGTKLMAVHVHSFWKEKGGRSENASYLGSDGRLYFDDATRNPMQERQLPKLSLAELCQLHFGKQPKKLGDQHLGEKRLNLATIIHRCVCNDGFDKYRGYLPPLYCERKLAKFNDYDFDDPIECDWQAAKESNFKTTGAFFKMDLSSLFHKLGVSATNIESFSRWLDGDSSDRKVKTKTNLDNAKWLYSLWLEVWLADQLSRMITTDGEKLFDEVHHNVVIGDEPDSFEMDVVAVRGYRLFLFSCTVDDNNYLVKSKLFEANNRTTRIGGEHACAAIVCLHNNPQSVLKTVQAEHWPGYDTLRLFGQAHIKGGQAPCQADQQAHLVTLQKGIEEWVLRT
;
A
#
# COMPACT_ATOMS: atom_id res chain seq x y z
N MET A 1 11.35 10.05 -36.06
CA MET A 1 11.74 8.96 -35.14
C MET A 1 12.09 9.60 -33.81
N THR A 2 11.32 9.33 -32.76
CA THR A 2 11.51 9.98 -31.46
C THR A 2 12.55 9.23 -30.62
N VAL A 3 13.57 9.94 -30.14
CA VAL A 3 14.60 9.43 -29.25
C VAL A 3 14.38 10.01 -27.85
N LEU A 4 14.55 9.22 -26.81
CA LEU A 4 14.55 9.67 -25.43
C LEU A 4 15.84 9.21 -24.72
N VAL A 5 16.52 10.14 -24.10
CA VAL A 5 17.62 9.90 -23.17
C VAL A 5 17.08 10.03 -21.76
N ALA A 6 17.29 9.04 -20.89
CA ALA A 6 16.80 9.06 -19.51
C ALA A 6 17.88 8.63 -18.52
N THR A 7 17.99 9.36 -17.40
CA THR A 7 18.90 9.02 -16.31
C THR A 7 18.22 8.04 -15.34
N VAL A 8 18.94 6.99 -14.96
CA VAL A 8 18.40 5.91 -14.08
C VAL A 8 18.94 6.07 -12.68
N GLY A 9 18.02 6.07 -11.70
CA GLY A 9 18.31 6.01 -10.27
C GLY A 9 17.84 4.71 -9.63
N SER A 10 17.82 4.67 -8.31
CA SER A 10 17.31 3.51 -7.54
C SER A 10 15.80 3.29 -7.65
N ASN A 11 15.03 4.35 -7.93
CA ASN A 11 13.60 4.30 -8.18
C ASN A 11 13.34 4.13 -9.68
N PRO A 12 12.63 3.07 -10.15
CA PRO A 12 12.35 2.85 -11.58
C PRO A 12 11.28 3.77 -12.15
N LEU A 13 10.34 4.28 -11.34
CA LEU A 13 9.18 5.05 -11.82
C LEU A 13 9.56 6.35 -12.55
N PRO A 14 10.57 7.13 -12.10
CA PRO A 14 11.04 8.30 -12.81
C PRO A 14 11.50 8.07 -14.25
N VAL A 15 11.76 6.81 -14.60
CA VAL A 15 12.09 6.41 -15.99
C VAL A 15 10.89 5.79 -16.69
N VAL A 16 10.25 4.79 -16.05
CA VAL A 16 9.19 4.01 -16.69
C VAL A 16 7.98 4.87 -17.03
N VAL A 17 7.58 5.78 -16.13
CA VAL A 17 6.40 6.62 -16.32
C VAL A 17 6.58 7.58 -17.50
N PRO A 18 7.65 8.41 -17.57
CA PRO A 18 7.88 9.28 -18.72
C PRO A 18 8.08 8.51 -20.05
N VAL A 19 8.80 7.39 -20.02
CA VAL A 19 9.03 6.57 -21.23
C VAL A 19 7.72 6.03 -21.78
N ARG A 20 6.86 5.50 -20.95
CA ARG A 20 5.54 5.01 -21.37
C ARG A 20 4.57 6.13 -21.77
N ALA A 21 4.73 7.34 -21.21
CA ALA A 21 3.92 8.50 -21.58
C ALA A 21 4.35 9.12 -22.92
N LEU A 22 5.65 9.07 -23.23
CA LEU A 22 6.21 9.70 -24.43
C LEU A 22 6.41 8.73 -25.60
N GLU A 23 6.34 7.43 -25.35
CA GLU A 23 6.43 6.33 -26.35
C GLU A 23 7.54 6.52 -27.39
N PRO A 24 8.83 6.63 -26.97
CA PRO A 24 9.92 6.84 -27.90
C PRO A 24 10.17 5.61 -28.78
N ASN A 25 10.67 5.83 -30.02
CA ASN A 25 11.15 4.75 -30.86
C ASN A 25 12.50 4.20 -30.42
N ARG A 26 13.35 5.06 -29.83
CA ARG A 26 14.65 4.72 -29.28
C ARG A 26 14.81 5.29 -27.88
N LEU A 27 15.30 4.49 -26.94
CA LEU A 27 15.56 4.84 -25.56
C LEU A 27 17.01 4.59 -25.20
N ARG A 28 17.67 5.59 -24.66
CA ARG A 28 19.04 5.53 -24.13
C ARG A 28 18.98 5.68 -22.61
N LEU A 29 19.23 4.59 -21.86
CA LEU A 29 19.25 4.60 -20.40
C LEU A 29 20.66 4.85 -19.88
N LEU A 30 20.87 6.01 -19.27
CA LEU A 30 22.12 6.38 -18.61
C LEU A 30 22.10 5.88 -17.17
N TYR A 31 22.99 4.96 -16.81
CA TYR A 31 22.99 4.33 -15.50
C TYR A 31 24.41 4.24 -14.90
N THR A 32 24.51 4.00 -13.60
CA THR A 32 25.75 3.68 -12.89
C THR A 32 25.74 2.21 -12.46
N GLY A 33 26.91 1.62 -12.23
CA GLY A 33 27.01 0.22 -11.81
C GLY A 33 26.14 -0.15 -10.61
N ASP A 34 25.95 0.78 -9.65
CA ASP A 34 25.15 0.57 -8.45
C ASP A 34 23.67 0.31 -8.72
N VAL A 35 23.14 0.78 -9.86
CA VAL A 35 21.73 0.63 -10.25
C VAL A 35 21.52 -0.29 -11.45
N LEU A 36 22.53 -1.12 -11.81
CA LEU A 36 22.44 -2.05 -12.94
C LEU A 36 21.20 -2.96 -12.83
N GLN A 37 20.94 -3.55 -11.67
CA GLN A 37 19.79 -4.43 -11.49
C GLN A 37 18.45 -3.72 -11.71
N VAL A 38 18.33 -2.47 -11.29
CA VAL A 38 17.13 -1.64 -11.54
C VAL A 38 17.00 -1.37 -13.04
N THR A 39 18.13 -1.01 -13.69
CA THR A 39 18.19 -0.74 -15.13
C THR A 39 17.77 -1.94 -15.95
N ASP A 40 18.21 -3.15 -15.57
CA ASP A 40 17.82 -4.39 -16.24
C ASP A 40 16.32 -4.65 -16.09
N ARG A 41 15.75 -4.42 -14.88
CA ARG A 41 14.31 -4.57 -14.66
C ARG A 41 13.51 -3.59 -15.51
N ILE A 42 13.94 -2.32 -15.57
CA ILE A 42 13.33 -1.29 -16.43
C ILE A 42 13.39 -1.73 -17.90
N SER A 43 14.57 -2.11 -18.39
CA SER A 43 14.77 -2.54 -19.78
C SER A 43 13.87 -3.72 -20.13
N ASN A 44 13.83 -4.74 -19.29
CA ASN A 44 13.00 -5.93 -19.50
C ASN A 44 11.50 -5.61 -19.48
N HIS A 45 11.06 -4.70 -18.60
CA HIS A 45 9.67 -4.24 -18.54
C HIS A 45 9.31 -3.46 -19.82
N LEU A 46 10.15 -2.51 -20.23
CA LEU A 46 9.90 -1.67 -21.41
C LEU A 46 9.93 -2.47 -22.71
N LYS A 47 10.83 -3.46 -22.87
CA LYS A 47 10.83 -4.38 -24.03
C LYS A 47 9.52 -5.16 -24.17
N LYS A 48 8.83 -5.44 -23.04
CA LYS A 48 7.51 -6.13 -23.07
C LYS A 48 6.37 -5.16 -23.37
N THR A 49 6.41 -3.95 -22.80
CA THR A 49 5.31 -2.98 -22.90
C THR A 49 5.40 -2.05 -24.09
N LEU A 50 6.61 -1.83 -24.62
CA LEU A 50 6.89 -1.03 -25.81
C LEU A 50 7.78 -1.84 -26.79
N PRO A 51 7.25 -2.88 -27.45
CA PRO A 51 8.05 -3.82 -28.24
C PRO A 51 8.73 -3.17 -29.44
N ASN A 52 8.25 -2.03 -29.89
CA ASN A 52 8.82 -1.27 -31.01
C ASN A 52 9.87 -0.25 -30.58
N CYS A 53 10.18 -0.14 -29.29
CA CYS A 53 11.20 0.76 -28.76
C CYS A 53 12.55 0.04 -28.66
N GLU A 54 13.54 0.55 -29.37
CA GLU A 54 14.94 0.09 -29.23
C GLU A 54 15.51 0.62 -27.90
N VAL A 55 15.83 -0.25 -26.95
CA VAL A 55 16.39 0.12 -25.63
C VAL A 55 17.88 -0.18 -25.60
N SER A 56 18.70 0.85 -25.35
CA SER A 56 20.16 0.75 -25.14
C SER A 56 20.55 1.19 -23.76
N LEU A 57 21.48 0.45 -23.14
CA LEU A 57 22.01 0.71 -21.81
C LEU A 57 23.40 1.34 -21.93
N LEU A 58 23.62 2.49 -21.28
CA LEU A 58 24.84 3.28 -21.36
C LEU A 58 25.39 3.54 -19.96
N GLU A 59 26.45 2.85 -19.62
CA GLU A 59 27.07 2.96 -18.30
C GLU A 59 27.93 4.23 -18.14
N ILE A 60 27.66 4.98 -17.09
CA ILE A 60 28.51 6.07 -16.62
C ILE A 60 29.47 5.48 -15.57
N LYS A 61 30.74 5.31 -15.95
CA LYS A 61 31.75 4.66 -15.08
C LYS A 61 32.01 5.41 -13.78
N ASP A 62 31.96 6.74 -13.81
CA ASP A 62 32.21 7.59 -12.64
C ASP A 62 31.20 8.76 -12.64
N HIS A 63 30.11 8.56 -11.93
CA HIS A 63 29.04 9.55 -11.85
C HIS A 63 29.38 10.76 -10.94
N GLN A 64 30.50 10.71 -10.23
CA GLN A 64 31.01 11.83 -9.42
C GLN A 64 31.88 12.79 -10.24
N LYS A 65 32.21 12.44 -11.47
CA LYS A 65 33.05 13.26 -12.36
C LYS A 65 32.28 13.72 -13.60
N ALA A 66 32.10 15.02 -13.74
CA ALA A 66 31.48 15.63 -14.92
C ALA A 66 32.07 15.14 -16.24
N LYS A 67 33.44 15.02 -16.29
CA LYS A 67 34.14 14.52 -17.49
C LYS A 67 33.70 13.11 -17.90
N SER A 68 33.43 12.22 -16.94
CA SER A 68 32.96 10.86 -17.22
C SER A 68 31.54 10.88 -17.78
N ILE A 69 30.65 11.69 -17.19
CA ILE A 69 29.27 11.86 -17.67
C ILE A 69 29.26 12.40 -19.10
N CYS A 70 29.98 13.52 -19.35
CA CYS A 70 30.07 14.14 -20.67
C CYS A 70 30.72 13.22 -21.71
N ALA A 71 31.71 12.41 -21.33
CA ALA A 71 32.33 11.45 -22.25
C ALA A 71 31.34 10.36 -22.70
N THR A 72 30.51 9.83 -21.79
CA THR A 72 29.45 8.87 -22.13
C THR A 72 28.44 9.50 -23.09
N LEU A 73 28.01 10.74 -22.81
CA LEU A 73 27.07 11.46 -23.67
C LEU A 73 27.66 11.80 -25.04
N GLY A 74 28.95 12.16 -25.11
CA GLY A 74 29.66 12.45 -26.35
C GLY A 74 29.81 11.24 -27.29
N GLY A 75 29.68 10.03 -26.74
CA GLY A 75 29.64 8.78 -27.52
C GLY A 75 28.27 8.43 -28.08
N ILE A 76 27.23 9.21 -27.77
CA ILE A 76 25.88 8.99 -28.29
C ILE A 76 25.73 9.72 -29.61
N ASP A 77 25.51 8.95 -30.70
CA ASP A 77 25.25 9.50 -32.01
C ASP A 77 23.73 9.71 -32.19
N GLU A 78 23.25 10.86 -31.71
CA GLU A 78 21.85 11.25 -31.81
C GLU A 78 21.70 12.73 -32.23
N ASP A 79 20.59 13.03 -32.88
CA ASP A 79 20.21 14.41 -33.22
C ASP A 79 19.68 15.14 -31.95
N TRP A 80 20.59 15.72 -31.21
CA TRP A 80 20.30 16.33 -29.91
C TRP A 80 19.17 17.39 -29.92
N PRO A 81 19.08 18.29 -30.94
CA PRO A 81 17.95 19.22 -31.05
C PRO A 81 16.57 18.55 -31.11
N ASN A 82 16.49 17.35 -31.63
CA ASN A 82 15.25 16.56 -31.78
C ASN A 82 15.18 15.38 -30.79
N THR A 83 16.12 15.29 -29.83
CA THR A 83 16.15 14.27 -28.80
C THR A 83 15.43 14.75 -27.55
N ASN A 84 14.52 13.94 -27.03
CA ASN A 84 13.88 14.17 -25.72
C ASN A 84 14.86 13.79 -24.61
N LEU A 85 14.74 14.50 -23.49
CA LEU A 85 15.48 14.22 -22.26
C LEU A 85 14.52 14.01 -21.09
N ASN A 86 14.75 12.95 -20.31
CA ASN A 86 14.19 12.85 -18.96
C ASN A 86 15.33 12.77 -17.93
N TYR A 87 15.40 13.76 -17.06
CA TYR A 87 16.48 13.91 -16.07
C TYR A 87 16.03 13.71 -14.62
N THR A 88 14.87 13.10 -14.41
CA THR A 88 14.32 12.86 -13.05
C THR A 88 15.14 11.87 -12.26
N GLY A 89 15.61 10.80 -12.89
CA GLY A 89 16.38 9.73 -12.25
C GLY A 89 17.87 10.07 -12.08
N GLY A 90 18.58 9.15 -11.46
CA GLY A 90 20.02 9.29 -11.24
C GLY A 90 20.40 10.21 -10.09
N THR A 91 21.70 10.55 -9.99
CA THR A 91 22.18 11.48 -8.98
C THR A 91 21.94 12.93 -9.43
N LYS A 92 21.89 13.87 -8.48
CA LYS A 92 21.77 15.31 -8.79
C LYS A 92 22.87 15.77 -9.76
N LEU A 93 24.09 15.25 -9.61
CA LEU A 93 25.21 15.58 -10.47
C LEU A 93 24.97 15.07 -11.91
N MET A 94 24.46 13.85 -12.06
CA MET A 94 24.05 13.32 -13.36
C MET A 94 22.99 14.22 -14.01
N ALA A 95 21.92 14.54 -13.30
CA ALA A 95 20.85 15.38 -13.82
C ALA A 95 21.38 16.73 -14.34
N VAL A 96 22.22 17.42 -13.55
CA VAL A 96 22.80 18.72 -13.93
C VAL A 96 23.68 18.60 -15.17
N HIS A 97 24.62 17.64 -15.22
CA HIS A 97 25.57 17.56 -16.34
C HIS A 97 24.91 16.98 -17.60
N VAL A 98 23.99 16.04 -17.49
CA VAL A 98 23.24 15.52 -18.62
C VAL A 98 22.38 16.62 -19.24
N HIS A 99 21.66 17.38 -18.41
CA HIS A 99 20.84 18.49 -18.88
C HIS A 99 21.68 19.61 -19.53
N SER A 100 22.82 20.01 -18.90
CA SER A 100 23.73 21.04 -19.45
C SER A 100 24.30 20.60 -20.80
N PHE A 101 24.81 19.36 -20.89
CA PHE A 101 25.34 18.82 -22.15
C PHE A 101 24.28 18.81 -23.24
N TRP A 102 23.06 18.35 -22.93
CA TRP A 102 21.95 18.31 -23.86
C TRP A 102 21.60 19.71 -24.38
N LYS A 103 21.57 20.73 -23.48
CA LYS A 103 21.36 22.15 -23.85
C LYS A 103 22.47 22.68 -24.77
N GLU A 104 23.75 22.42 -24.43
CA GLU A 104 24.90 22.83 -25.25
C GLU A 104 24.87 22.23 -26.66
N LYS A 105 24.28 21.06 -26.81
CA LYS A 105 24.08 20.39 -28.10
C LYS A 105 22.80 20.83 -28.85
N GLY A 106 22.12 21.87 -28.38
CA GLY A 106 20.96 22.45 -29.03
C GLY A 106 19.62 21.85 -28.61
N GLY A 107 19.58 21.12 -27.51
CA GLY A 107 18.35 20.55 -26.96
C GLY A 107 17.28 21.61 -26.63
N ARG A 108 16.03 21.38 -27.01
CA ARG A 108 14.93 22.33 -26.90
C ARG A 108 14.11 22.11 -25.62
N SER A 109 13.79 23.16 -24.90
CA SER A 109 13.11 23.12 -23.60
C SER A 109 11.81 22.29 -23.59
N GLU A 110 11.06 22.31 -24.70
CA GLU A 110 9.85 21.52 -24.89
C GLU A 110 10.08 19.99 -24.88
N ASN A 111 11.35 19.56 -25.09
CA ASN A 111 11.74 18.15 -25.15
C ASN A 111 12.40 17.66 -23.85
N ALA A 112 12.65 18.53 -22.85
CA ALA A 112 13.16 18.12 -21.54
C ALA A 112 12.01 17.93 -20.56
N SER A 113 12.02 16.82 -19.84
CA SER A 113 10.95 16.45 -18.91
C SER A 113 11.47 16.02 -17.55
N TYR A 114 10.63 16.24 -16.54
CA TYR A 114 10.88 15.89 -15.15
C TYR A 114 9.60 15.40 -14.49
N LEU A 115 9.63 14.21 -13.86
CA LEU A 115 8.52 13.69 -13.06
C LEU A 115 8.59 14.31 -11.65
N GLY A 116 7.62 15.16 -11.32
CA GLY A 116 7.55 15.84 -10.02
C GLY A 116 7.11 14.91 -8.90
N SER A 117 7.42 15.30 -7.65
CA SER A 117 6.97 14.57 -6.46
C SER A 117 5.44 14.58 -6.28
N ASP A 118 4.77 15.52 -6.93
CA ASP A 118 3.30 15.61 -6.99
C ASP A 118 2.66 14.69 -8.05
N GLY A 119 3.47 13.83 -8.68
CA GLY A 119 2.99 12.86 -9.64
C GLY A 119 2.71 13.40 -11.05
N ARG A 120 3.16 14.62 -11.36
CA ARG A 120 2.99 15.25 -12.68
C ARG A 120 4.27 15.21 -13.49
N LEU A 121 4.14 15.04 -14.80
CA LEU A 121 5.29 15.14 -15.71
C LEU A 121 5.40 16.57 -16.22
N TYR A 122 6.41 17.26 -15.75
CA TYR A 122 6.74 18.65 -16.13
C TYR A 122 7.67 18.67 -17.33
N PHE A 123 7.65 19.81 -18.04
CA PHE A 123 8.58 20.11 -19.13
C PHE A 123 9.30 21.42 -18.82
N ASP A 124 10.54 21.56 -19.31
CA ASP A 124 11.32 22.80 -19.09
C ASP A 124 10.72 24.01 -19.82
N ASP A 125 9.85 23.77 -20.81
CA ASP A 125 9.08 24.82 -21.44
C ASP A 125 7.95 25.27 -20.50
N ALA A 126 8.10 26.47 -19.96
CA ALA A 126 7.13 27.07 -19.03
C ALA A 126 5.74 27.30 -19.66
N THR A 127 5.62 27.29 -20.99
CA THR A 127 4.34 27.45 -21.69
C THR A 127 3.59 26.13 -21.85
N ARG A 128 4.28 25.00 -21.65
CA ARG A 128 3.71 23.66 -21.74
C ARG A 128 3.13 23.24 -20.42
N ASN A 129 1.81 22.95 -20.39
CA ASN A 129 1.18 22.43 -19.20
C ASN A 129 1.75 21.05 -18.84
N PRO A 130 1.98 20.76 -17.54
CA PRO A 130 2.40 19.44 -17.10
C PRO A 130 1.33 18.39 -17.39
N MET A 131 1.75 17.18 -17.77
CA MET A 131 0.84 16.06 -17.90
C MET A 131 0.34 15.66 -16.52
N GLN A 132 -0.98 15.62 -16.36
CA GLN A 132 -1.63 15.23 -15.11
C GLN A 132 -1.56 13.72 -14.91
N GLU A 133 -1.69 13.25 -13.66
CA GLU A 133 -1.67 11.82 -13.31
C GLU A 133 -2.54 10.95 -14.23
N ARG A 134 -3.77 11.39 -14.53
CA ARG A 134 -4.71 10.67 -15.42
C ARG A 134 -4.24 10.52 -16.88
N GLN A 135 -3.26 11.31 -17.32
CA GLN A 135 -2.67 11.27 -18.66
C GLN A 135 -1.41 10.39 -18.70
N LEU A 136 -0.94 9.98 -17.50
CA LEU A 136 0.23 9.13 -17.35
C LEU A 136 -0.16 7.66 -17.41
N PRO A 137 0.79 6.75 -17.70
CA PRO A 137 0.51 5.34 -17.82
C PRO A 137 0.05 4.75 -16.48
N LYS A 138 -0.91 3.82 -16.55
CA LYS A 138 -1.30 2.99 -15.42
C LYS A 138 -0.34 1.81 -15.30
N LEU A 139 0.03 1.49 -14.07
CA LEU A 139 0.82 0.30 -13.72
C LEU A 139 0.00 -0.56 -12.77
N SER A 140 0.01 -1.87 -13.01
CA SER A 140 -0.57 -2.84 -12.08
C SER A 140 0.30 -3.03 -10.84
N LEU A 141 -0.27 -3.55 -9.76
CA LEU A 141 0.51 -3.96 -8.59
C LEU A 141 1.63 -4.94 -8.95
N ALA A 142 1.35 -5.86 -9.86
CA ALA A 142 2.33 -6.82 -10.35
C ALA A 142 3.51 -6.14 -11.07
N GLU A 143 3.26 -5.14 -11.91
CA GLU A 143 4.30 -4.37 -12.58
C GLU A 143 5.12 -3.55 -11.57
N LEU A 144 4.49 -2.91 -10.59
CA LEU A 144 5.18 -2.19 -9.51
C LEU A 144 6.13 -3.12 -8.73
N CYS A 145 5.63 -4.28 -8.31
CA CYS A 145 6.45 -5.27 -7.61
C CYS A 145 7.63 -5.76 -8.48
N GLN A 146 7.38 -6.04 -9.76
CA GLN A 146 8.43 -6.48 -10.69
C GLN A 146 9.50 -5.40 -10.88
N LEU A 147 9.10 -4.13 -11.01
CA LEU A 147 10.02 -3.01 -11.22
C LEU A 147 10.88 -2.73 -9.98
N HIS A 148 10.24 -2.65 -8.80
CA HIS A 148 10.94 -2.28 -7.56
C HIS A 148 11.63 -3.47 -6.91
N PHE A 149 10.97 -4.63 -6.84
CA PHE A 149 11.43 -5.78 -6.09
C PHE A 149 12.00 -6.90 -6.97
N GLY A 150 11.74 -6.88 -8.27
CA GLY A 150 12.16 -7.92 -9.21
C GLY A 150 11.36 -9.22 -9.14
N LYS A 151 10.28 -9.23 -8.37
CA LYS A 151 9.43 -10.41 -8.13
C LYS A 151 7.96 -10.04 -8.26
N GLN A 152 7.14 -11.01 -8.67
CA GLN A 152 5.70 -10.92 -8.61
C GLN A 152 5.21 -11.09 -7.17
N PRO A 153 4.02 -10.55 -6.82
CA PRO A 153 3.38 -10.91 -5.57
C PRO A 153 3.20 -12.43 -5.48
N LYS A 154 3.64 -13.04 -4.37
CA LYS A 154 3.49 -14.48 -4.13
C LYS A 154 2.03 -14.87 -3.92
N LYS A 155 1.27 -13.97 -3.27
CA LYS A 155 -0.15 -14.11 -2.99
C LYS A 155 -0.81 -12.76 -3.21
N LEU A 156 -1.80 -12.73 -4.06
CA LEU A 156 -2.83 -11.70 -4.11
C LEU A 156 -4.03 -12.30 -3.43
N GLY A 157 -4.51 -11.70 -2.35
CA GLY A 157 -5.78 -12.11 -1.75
C GLY A 157 -6.88 -12.08 -2.81
N ASP A 158 -7.85 -12.96 -2.67
CA ASP A 158 -8.96 -13.09 -3.62
C ASP A 158 -9.60 -11.72 -3.88
N GLN A 159 -9.54 -11.27 -5.12
CA GLN A 159 -10.27 -10.06 -5.55
C GLN A 159 -11.78 -10.21 -5.34
N HIS A 160 -12.26 -11.44 -5.32
CA HIS A 160 -13.62 -11.82 -4.94
C HIS A 160 -13.62 -12.29 -3.48
N LEU A 161 -13.66 -11.33 -2.57
CA LEU A 161 -14.04 -11.58 -1.19
C LEU A 161 -15.34 -12.37 -1.22
N GLY A 162 -15.30 -13.66 -0.85
CA GLY A 162 -16.50 -14.49 -0.86
C GLY A 162 -17.62 -13.75 -0.13
N GLU A 163 -18.80 -13.72 -0.71
CA GLU A 163 -19.95 -12.96 -0.21
C GLU A 163 -20.20 -13.15 1.30
N LYS A 164 -19.95 -14.37 1.82
CA LYS A 164 -20.05 -14.69 3.25
C LYS A 164 -19.07 -13.90 4.12
N ARG A 165 -17.81 -13.75 3.68
CA ARG A 165 -16.77 -13.00 4.43
C ARG A 165 -17.09 -11.52 4.44
N LEU A 166 -17.53 -10.98 3.31
CA LEU A 166 -17.90 -9.58 3.20
C LEU A 166 -19.13 -9.25 4.05
N ASN A 167 -20.17 -10.10 4.01
CA ASN A 167 -21.36 -9.94 4.84
C ASN A 167 -20.99 -9.92 6.32
N LEU A 168 -20.11 -10.81 6.76
CA LEU A 168 -19.65 -10.86 8.13
C LEU A 168 -18.83 -9.61 8.51
N ALA A 169 -17.91 -9.17 7.66
CA ALA A 169 -17.14 -7.94 7.89
C ALA A 169 -18.08 -6.73 8.04
N THR A 170 -19.10 -6.63 7.19
CA THR A 170 -20.09 -5.57 7.23
C THR A 170 -20.94 -5.62 8.52
N ILE A 171 -21.29 -6.81 8.97
CA ILE A 171 -22.01 -7.00 10.24
C ILE A 171 -21.14 -6.54 11.40
N ILE A 172 -19.88 -6.98 11.49
CA ILE A 172 -18.97 -6.58 12.57
C ILE A 172 -18.74 -5.07 12.54
N HIS A 173 -18.50 -4.49 11.35
CA HIS A 173 -18.38 -3.03 11.21
C HIS A 173 -19.59 -2.30 11.77
N ARG A 174 -20.82 -2.73 11.41
CA ARG A 174 -22.06 -2.14 11.92
C ARG A 174 -22.16 -2.25 13.44
N CYS A 175 -21.77 -3.38 14.00
CA CYS A 175 -21.72 -3.62 15.43
C CYS A 175 -20.80 -2.65 16.14
N VAL A 176 -19.57 -2.57 15.65
CA VAL A 176 -18.53 -1.70 16.19
C VAL A 176 -18.98 -0.24 16.12
N CYS A 177 -19.70 0.15 15.07
CA CYS A 177 -20.21 1.51 14.92
C CYS A 177 -21.38 1.82 15.86
N ASN A 178 -22.32 0.89 16.07
CA ASN A 178 -23.55 1.12 16.84
C ASN A 178 -23.36 0.94 18.34
N ASP A 179 -22.70 -0.13 18.77
CA ASP A 179 -22.56 -0.49 20.19
C ASP A 179 -21.34 0.15 20.87
N GLY A 180 -20.49 0.76 20.08
CA GLY A 180 -19.28 1.43 20.54
C GLY A 180 -18.06 0.54 20.59
N PHE A 181 -16.93 1.16 20.26
CA PHE A 181 -15.62 0.53 20.20
C PHE A 181 -15.17 0.00 21.57
N ASP A 182 -15.61 0.60 22.67
CA ASP A 182 -15.24 0.17 24.03
C ASP A 182 -15.83 -1.19 24.37
N LYS A 183 -17.09 -1.46 23.95
CA LYS A 183 -17.69 -2.79 24.11
C LYS A 183 -16.98 -3.83 23.24
N TYR A 184 -16.69 -3.50 22.00
CA TYR A 184 -15.95 -4.40 21.10
C TYR A 184 -14.57 -4.72 21.70
N ARG A 185 -13.87 -3.75 22.22
CA ARG A 185 -12.59 -3.95 22.94
C ARG A 185 -12.74 -4.80 24.19
N GLY A 186 -13.83 -4.68 24.91
CA GLY A 186 -14.11 -5.53 26.06
C GLY A 186 -14.17 -7.02 25.72
N TYR A 187 -14.45 -7.37 24.45
CA TYR A 187 -14.46 -8.74 23.96
C TYR A 187 -13.09 -9.23 23.44
N LEU A 188 -12.14 -8.31 23.16
CA LEU A 188 -10.82 -8.67 22.62
C LEU A 188 -9.83 -9.22 23.66
N PRO A 189 -9.76 -8.73 24.92
CA PRO A 189 -8.80 -9.21 25.91
C PRO A 189 -8.83 -10.70 26.17
N PRO A 190 -9.96 -11.40 26.25
CA PRO A 190 -9.99 -12.85 26.35
C PRO A 190 -9.26 -13.55 25.19
N LEU A 191 -9.45 -13.05 23.97
CA LEU A 191 -8.76 -13.55 22.77
C LEU A 191 -7.25 -13.29 22.83
N TYR A 192 -6.86 -12.11 23.35
CA TYR A 192 -5.46 -11.73 23.53
C TYR A 192 -4.78 -12.52 24.66
N CYS A 193 -5.49 -12.79 25.76
CA CYS A 193 -4.98 -13.61 26.85
C CYS A 193 -4.77 -15.07 26.43
N GLU A 194 -5.66 -15.63 25.62
CA GLU A 194 -5.44 -16.97 25.03
C GLU A 194 -4.20 -16.99 24.14
N ARG A 195 -3.95 -15.94 23.37
CA ARG A 195 -2.74 -15.78 22.59
C ARG A 195 -1.47 -15.72 23.44
N LYS A 196 -1.50 -15.09 24.63
CA LYS A 196 -0.37 -15.05 25.59
C LYS A 196 -0.18 -16.36 26.34
N LEU A 197 -1.27 -17.03 26.73
CA LEU A 197 -1.22 -18.31 27.46
C LEU A 197 -0.76 -19.46 26.57
N ALA A 198 -1.05 -19.41 25.27
CA ALA A 198 -0.59 -20.40 24.30
C ALA A 198 0.92 -20.32 23.99
N LYS A 199 1.71 -19.51 24.73
CA LYS A 199 3.14 -19.31 24.48
C LYS A 199 3.44 -19.17 22.98
N PHE A 200 2.76 -18.23 22.34
CA PHE A 200 3.11 -17.85 20.98
C PHE A 200 4.50 -17.21 21.01
N ASN A 201 5.51 -18.00 20.83
CA ASN A 201 6.81 -17.54 20.40
C ASN A 201 6.63 -16.99 18.99
N ASP A 202 7.16 -15.83 18.74
CA ASP A 202 6.83 -14.90 17.68
C ASP A 202 7.07 -15.36 16.23
N TYR A 203 7.38 -16.64 15.93
CA TYR A 203 7.99 -16.94 14.64
C TYR A 203 7.50 -18.17 13.86
N ASP A 204 6.56 -19.00 14.33
CA ASP A 204 6.15 -20.16 13.53
C ASP A 204 4.64 -20.35 13.49
N PHE A 205 4.04 -19.86 12.39
CA PHE A 205 2.61 -20.04 12.13
C PHE A 205 2.27 -21.38 11.43
N ASP A 206 3.25 -22.16 11.04
CA ASP A 206 3.06 -23.43 10.32
C ASP A 206 3.12 -24.67 11.18
N ASP A 207 3.60 -24.58 12.44
CA ASP A 207 3.54 -25.70 13.36
C ASP A 207 2.16 -25.82 14.00
N PRO A 208 1.59 -27.04 14.04
CA PRO A 208 0.32 -27.28 14.73
C PRO A 208 0.54 -27.05 16.22
N ILE A 209 0.07 -25.90 16.70
CA ILE A 209 0.14 -25.56 18.12
C ILE A 209 -0.71 -26.57 18.87
N GLU A 210 -0.07 -27.46 19.59
CA GLU A 210 -0.70 -28.23 20.65
C GLU A 210 -1.05 -27.25 21.77
N CYS A 211 -2.19 -26.61 21.66
CA CYS A 211 -2.76 -25.88 22.77
C CYS A 211 -3.09 -26.88 23.86
N ASP A 212 -2.38 -26.81 24.99
CA ASP A 212 -2.76 -27.53 26.20
C ASP A 212 -4.04 -26.92 26.79
N TRP A 213 -5.16 -27.28 26.16
CA TRP A 213 -6.49 -26.89 26.61
C TRP A 213 -6.82 -27.41 28.02
N GLN A 214 -6.04 -28.36 28.53
CA GLN A 214 -6.19 -28.89 29.87
C GLN A 214 -5.65 -27.90 30.90
N ALA A 215 -4.49 -27.32 30.67
CA ALA A 215 -3.93 -26.25 31.53
C ALA A 215 -4.78 -24.96 31.48
N ALA A 216 -5.36 -24.64 30.33
CA ALA A 216 -6.30 -23.52 30.19
C ALA A 216 -7.64 -23.75 30.92
N LYS A 217 -8.12 -24.99 30.99
CA LYS A 217 -9.33 -25.39 31.72
C LYS A 217 -9.14 -25.32 33.24
N GLU A 218 -7.94 -25.58 33.74
CA GLU A 218 -7.62 -25.56 35.17
C GLU A 218 -7.42 -24.16 35.74
N SER A 219 -7.08 -23.17 34.89
CA SER A 219 -6.94 -21.78 35.24
C SER A 219 -8.23 -21.00 34.99
N ASN A 220 -9.29 -21.14 35.75
CA ASN A 220 -10.53 -20.35 35.76
C ASN A 220 -11.11 -19.84 34.40
N PHE A 221 -10.55 -20.26 33.27
CA PHE A 221 -10.98 -19.94 31.89
C PHE A 221 -12.03 -20.93 31.36
N LYS A 222 -12.87 -21.48 32.26
CA LYS A 222 -14.01 -22.37 31.87
C LYS A 222 -15.03 -21.69 30.95
N THR A 223 -14.87 -20.42 30.70
CA THR A 223 -15.86 -19.60 29.95
C THR A 223 -15.50 -19.34 28.51
N THR A 224 -14.28 -19.58 28.03
CA THR A 224 -13.86 -19.06 26.71
C THR A 224 -14.46 -19.84 25.54
N GLY A 225 -14.58 -21.14 25.60
CA GLY A 225 -15.25 -21.91 24.53
C GLY A 225 -16.77 -21.70 24.53
N ALA A 226 -17.37 -21.51 25.70
CA ALA A 226 -18.77 -21.14 25.84
C ALA A 226 -19.00 -19.65 25.53
N PHE A 227 -18.00 -18.79 25.77
CA PHE A 227 -18.00 -17.39 25.42
C PHE A 227 -18.09 -17.20 23.90
N PHE A 228 -17.27 -17.91 23.11
CA PHE A 228 -17.38 -17.87 21.65
C PHE A 228 -18.76 -18.32 21.15
N LYS A 229 -19.37 -19.32 21.73
CA LYS A 229 -20.69 -19.79 21.30
C LYS A 229 -21.86 -18.93 21.80
N MET A 230 -21.82 -18.48 23.04
CA MET A 230 -22.97 -17.79 23.65
C MET A 230 -22.96 -16.29 23.42
N ASP A 231 -21.79 -15.65 23.51
CA ASP A 231 -21.75 -14.19 23.44
C ASP A 231 -21.73 -13.65 22.02
N LEU A 232 -21.16 -14.37 21.05
CA LEU A 232 -21.28 -13.99 19.65
C LEU A 232 -22.71 -14.15 19.15
N SER A 233 -23.40 -15.21 19.54
CA SER A 233 -24.85 -15.37 19.22
C SER A 233 -25.68 -14.27 19.89
N SER A 234 -25.38 -13.92 21.13
CA SER A 234 -26.03 -12.84 21.86
C SER A 234 -25.69 -11.47 21.26
N LEU A 235 -24.42 -11.26 20.87
CA LEU A 235 -23.99 -10.07 20.16
C LEU A 235 -24.74 -9.93 18.84
N PHE A 236 -24.76 -10.95 18.01
CA PHE A 236 -25.45 -10.94 16.71
C PHE A 236 -26.96 -10.80 16.86
N HIS A 237 -27.56 -11.38 17.89
CA HIS A 237 -28.99 -11.23 18.18
C HIS A 237 -29.34 -9.78 18.55
N LYS A 238 -28.53 -9.14 19.41
CA LYS A 238 -28.67 -7.73 19.76
C LYS A 238 -28.52 -6.78 18.57
N LEU A 239 -27.85 -7.23 17.50
CA LEU A 239 -27.54 -6.47 16.30
C LEU A 239 -28.56 -6.67 15.19
N GLY A 240 -29.64 -7.38 15.47
CA GLY A 240 -30.70 -7.65 14.49
C GLY A 240 -30.25 -8.56 13.34
N VAL A 241 -29.19 -9.35 13.54
CA VAL A 241 -28.80 -10.39 12.57
C VAL A 241 -29.79 -11.52 12.64
N SER A 242 -30.28 -11.98 11.49
CA SER A 242 -31.24 -13.08 11.45
C SER A 242 -30.69 -14.36 12.07
N ALA A 243 -31.54 -15.15 12.73
CA ALA A 243 -31.14 -16.43 13.33
C ALA A 243 -30.42 -17.35 12.34
N THR A 244 -30.86 -17.36 11.08
CA THR A 244 -30.23 -18.12 9.99
C THR A 244 -28.80 -17.71 9.71
N ASN A 245 -28.50 -16.40 9.76
CA ASN A 245 -27.15 -15.89 9.57
C ASN A 245 -26.25 -16.17 10.77
N ILE A 246 -26.81 -16.12 12.00
CA ILE A 246 -26.12 -16.50 13.23
C ILE A 246 -25.78 -18.00 13.20
N GLU A 247 -26.70 -18.83 12.78
CA GLU A 247 -26.49 -20.28 12.70
C GLU A 247 -25.47 -20.66 11.61
N SER A 248 -25.50 -20.01 10.46
CA SER A 248 -24.49 -20.16 9.41
C SER A 248 -23.11 -19.73 9.87
N PHE A 249 -23.03 -18.65 10.63
CA PHE A 249 -21.78 -18.15 11.20
C PHE A 249 -21.27 -19.08 12.29
N SER A 250 -22.14 -19.55 13.19
CA SER A 250 -21.78 -20.52 14.23
C SER A 250 -21.26 -21.83 13.64
N ARG A 251 -21.90 -22.35 12.58
CA ARG A 251 -21.40 -23.52 11.85
C ARG A 251 -20.04 -23.26 11.17
N TRP A 252 -19.85 -22.08 10.62
CA TRP A 252 -18.57 -21.69 10.03
C TRP A 252 -17.46 -21.57 11.08
N LEU A 253 -17.78 -21.03 12.28
CA LEU A 253 -16.86 -20.97 13.43
C LEU A 253 -16.55 -22.37 14.00
N ASP A 254 -17.55 -23.24 14.06
CA ASP A 254 -17.40 -24.59 14.63
C ASP A 254 -16.62 -25.55 13.73
N GLY A 255 -16.46 -25.22 12.43
CA GLY A 255 -15.85 -26.10 11.42
C GLY A 255 -16.48 -27.50 11.44
N ASP A 256 -16.97 -27.97 10.33
CA ASP A 256 -17.70 -29.27 10.24
C ASP A 256 -16.75 -30.49 10.30
N SER A 257 -15.59 -30.35 10.97
CA SER A 257 -14.59 -31.42 11.03
C SER A 257 -14.55 -32.11 12.40
N SER A 258 -14.62 -33.44 12.35
CA SER A 258 -14.43 -34.31 13.49
C SER A 258 -13.01 -34.35 14.05
N ASP A 259 -12.06 -33.68 13.38
CA ASP A 259 -10.62 -33.66 13.74
C ASP A 259 -10.33 -32.52 14.73
N ARG A 260 -9.83 -32.85 15.91
CA ARG A 260 -9.47 -31.90 16.97
C ARG A 260 -8.41 -30.86 16.53
N LYS A 261 -7.45 -31.26 15.71
CA LYS A 261 -6.38 -30.37 15.21
C LYS A 261 -6.94 -29.32 14.24
N VAL A 262 -7.86 -29.73 13.37
CA VAL A 262 -8.54 -28.81 12.44
C VAL A 262 -9.43 -27.85 13.21
N LYS A 263 -10.13 -28.29 14.25
CA LYS A 263 -10.93 -27.39 15.12
C LYS A 263 -10.09 -26.33 15.81
N THR A 264 -8.89 -26.64 16.27
CA THR A 264 -8.00 -25.70 16.95
C THR A 264 -7.49 -24.64 15.97
N LYS A 265 -7.06 -25.04 14.76
CA LYS A 265 -6.65 -24.11 13.70
C LYS A 265 -7.80 -23.21 13.26
N THR A 266 -8.96 -23.78 13.04
CA THR A 266 -10.17 -23.02 12.65
C THR A 266 -10.55 -22.00 13.73
N ASN A 267 -10.51 -22.35 15.00
CA ASN A 267 -10.80 -21.42 16.09
C ASN A 267 -9.79 -20.28 16.18
N LEU A 268 -8.50 -20.55 15.94
CA LEU A 268 -7.47 -19.52 15.89
C LEU A 268 -7.68 -18.57 14.70
N ASP A 269 -7.98 -19.11 13.52
CA ASP A 269 -8.25 -18.31 12.32
C ASP A 269 -9.51 -17.45 12.52
N ASN A 270 -10.52 -17.99 13.20
CA ASN A 270 -11.73 -17.25 13.56
C ASN A 270 -11.45 -16.14 14.57
N ALA A 271 -10.57 -16.39 15.55
CA ALA A 271 -10.14 -15.38 16.50
C ALA A 271 -9.35 -14.26 15.82
N LYS A 272 -8.43 -14.58 14.92
CA LYS A 272 -7.73 -13.60 14.09
C LYS A 272 -8.70 -12.77 13.25
N TRP A 273 -9.71 -13.44 12.69
CA TRP A 273 -10.74 -12.80 11.89
C TRP A 273 -11.51 -11.75 12.69
N LEU A 274 -11.99 -12.09 13.86
CA LEU A 274 -12.69 -11.19 14.76
C LEU A 274 -11.77 -10.08 15.31
N TYR A 275 -10.47 -10.36 15.44
CA TYR A 275 -9.52 -9.40 15.98
C TYR A 275 -9.12 -8.31 14.97
N SER A 276 -8.84 -8.66 13.70
CA SER A 276 -8.34 -7.68 12.72
C SER A 276 -8.81 -7.90 11.28
N LEU A 277 -8.89 -9.13 10.82
CA LEU A 277 -9.09 -9.42 9.39
C LEU A 277 -10.43 -8.89 8.83
N TRP A 278 -11.46 -8.77 9.66
CA TRP A 278 -12.73 -8.17 9.24
C TRP A 278 -12.56 -6.72 8.77
N LEU A 279 -11.65 -5.96 9.42
CA LEU A 279 -11.40 -4.56 9.08
C LEU A 279 -10.70 -4.45 7.72
N GLU A 280 -9.76 -5.35 7.45
CA GLU A 280 -9.07 -5.44 6.16
C GLU A 280 -10.04 -5.78 5.02
N VAL A 281 -10.87 -6.81 5.22
CA VAL A 281 -11.88 -7.23 4.26
C VAL A 281 -12.91 -6.15 4.00
N TRP A 282 -13.43 -5.53 5.07
CA TRP A 282 -14.37 -4.42 4.96
C TRP A 282 -13.75 -3.22 4.23
N LEU A 283 -12.53 -2.85 4.59
CA LEU A 283 -11.83 -1.73 3.96
C LEU A 283 -11.55 -1.98 2.48
N ALA A 284 -11.08 -3.18 2.11
CA ALA A 284 -10.82 -3.54 0.72
C ALA A 284 -12.10 -3.43 -0.13
N ASP A 285 -13.24 -3.87 0.40
CA ASP A 285 -14.54 -3.69 -0.26
C ASP A 285 -14.91 -2.21 -0.41
N GLN A 286 -14.74 -1.40 0.66
CA GLN A 286 -15.02 0.04 0.57
C GLN A 286 -14.15 0.70 -0.50
N LEU A 287 -12.84 0.46 -0.50
CA LEU A 287 -11.90 1.04 -1.47
C LEU A 287 -12.24 0.62 -2.92
N SER A 288 -12.62 -0.63 -3.14
CA SER A 288 -12.94 -1.14 -4.47
C SER A 288 -14.17 -0.48 -5.12
N ARG A 289 -15.06 0.08 -4.28
CA ARG A 289 -16.31 0.74 -4.68
C ARG A 289 -16.22 2.26 -4.71
N MET A 290 -15.09 2.83 -4.27
CA MET A 290 -14.94 4.28 -4.24
C MET A 290 -14.94 4.87 -5.65
N ILE A 291 -15.79 5.88 -5.82
CA ILE A 291 -15.94 6.63 -7.06
C ILE A 291 -15.63 8.09 -6.74
N THR A 292 -14.85 8.74 -7.59
CA THR A 292 -14.56 10.18 -7.50
C THR A 292 -15.80 11.02 -7.81
N THR A 293 -15.76 12.30 -7.50
CA THR A 293 -16.81 13.26 -7.87
C THR A 293 -17.12 13.29 -9.36
N ASP A 294 -16.17 12.93 -10.21
CA ASP A 294 -16.31 12.86 -11.67
C ASP A 294 -16.91 11.52 -12.14
N GLY A 295 -17.27 10.62 -11.24
CA GLY A 295 -17.87 9.31 -11.54
C GLY A 295 -16.89 8.21 -11.95
N GLU A 296 -15.59 8.45 -11.86
CA GLU A 296 -14.55 7.46 -12.14
C GLU A 296 -14.19 6.66 -10.87
N LYS A 297 -13.67 5.44 -11.04
CA LYS A 297 -13.11 4.69 -9.91
C LYS A 297 -11.94 5.45 -9.30
N LEU A 298 -11.90 5.55 -7.96
CA LEU A 298 -10.79 6.18 -7.26
C LEU A 298 -9.50 5.36 -7.40
N PHE A 299 -9.59 4.04 -7.37
CA PHE A 299 -8.46 3.12 -7.52
C PHE A 299 -8.67 2.21 -8.74
N ASP A 300 -7.60 1.95 -9.47
CA ASP A 300 -7.59 1.03 -10.61
C ASP A 300 -7.59 -0.43 -10.13
N GLU A 301 -6.87 -0.72 -9.05
CA GLU A 301 -6.78 -2.04 -8.42
C GLU A 301 -6.88 -1.91 -6.89
N VAL A 302 -7.52 -2.88 -6.25
CA VAL A 302 -7.54 -3.05 -4.79
C VAL A 302 -7.36 -4.51 -4.46
N HIS A 303 -6.37 -4.81 -3.63
CA HIS A 303 -6.06 -6.16 -3.16
C HIS A 303 -5.96 -6.17 -1.63
N HIS A 304 -6.33 -7.28 -1.01
CA HIS A 304 -6.11 -7.50 0.43
C HIS A 304 -5.22 -8.72 0.66
N ASN A 305 -4.56 -8.78 1.79
CA ASN A 305 -3.67 -9.88 2.16
C ASN A 305 -2.64 -10.18 1.05
N VAL A 306 -1.85 -9.17 0.70
CA VAL A 306 -0.82 -9.26 -0.35
C VAL A 306 0.49 -9.70 0.27
N VAL A 307 1.06 -10.80 -0.20
CA VAL A 307 2.36 -11.30 0.25
C VAL A 307 3.39 -11.12 -0.84
N ILE A 308 4.51 -10.48 -0.51
CA ILE A 308 5.62 -10.20 -1.42
C ILE A 308 6.91 -10.78 -0.86
N GLY A 309 7.74 -11.29 -1.77
CA GLY A 309 9.02 -11.91 -1.43
C GLY A 309 8.89 -13.37 -1.04
N ASP A 310 10.04 -13.99 -0.79
CA ASP A 310 10.17 -15.36 -0.31
C ASP A 310 10.79 -15.33 1.08
N GLU A 311 10.52 -16.35 1.90
CA GLU A 311 11.15 -16.50 3.20
C GLU A 311 12.69 -16.46 3.09
N PRO A 312 13.43 -15.81 4.03
CA PRO A 312 12.90 -15.11 5.22
C PRO A 312 12.49 -13.65 4.97
N ASP A 313 12.61 -13.11 3.75
CA ASP A 313 12.41 -11.70 3.42
C ASP A 313 10.98 -11.39 2.96
N SER A 314 10.06 -12.33 3.14
CA SER A 314 8.66 -12.13 2.79
C SER A 314 7.97 -11.19 3.79
N PHE A 315 7.04 -10.39 3.29
CA PHE A 315 6.18 -9.56 4.13
C PHE A 315 4.77 -9.48 3.57
N GLU A 316 3.83 -9.31 4.48
CA GLU A 316 2.40 -9.18 4.19
C GLU A 316 1.98 -7.71 4.25
N MET A 317 1.06 -7.33 3.37
CA MET A 317 0.39 -6.03 3.33
C MET A 317 -1.11 -6.25 3.44
N ASP A 318 -1.75 -5.55 4.37
CA ASP A 318 -3.14 -5.76 4.73
C ASP A 318 -4.08 -5.41 3.56
N VAL A 319 -4.07 -4.16 3.10
CA VAL A 319 -4.83 -3.72 1.91
C VAL A 319 -3.96 -2.83 1.05
N VAL A 320 -3.89 -3.14 -0.23
CA VAL A 320 -3.10 -2.39 -1.22
C VAL A 320 -4.02 -1.90 -2.32
N ALA A 321 -3.93 -0.61 -2.65
CA ALA A 321 -4.62 -0.03 -3.78
C ALA A 321 -3.63 0.62 -4.74
N VAL A 322 -3.97 0.62 -6.03
CA VAL A 322 -3.18 1.27 -7.08
C VAL A 322 -4.06 2.28 -7.79
N ARG A 323 -3.53 3.49 -7.98
CA ARG A 323 -4.11 4.53 -8.82
C ARG A 323 -3.06 5.06 -9.78
N GLY A 324 -3.33 4.97 -11.07
CA GLY A 324 -2.32 5.29 -12.07
C GLY A 324 -1.08 4.40 -11.91
N TYR A 325 0.04 5.01 -11.57
CA TYR A 325 1.29 4.30 -11.27
C TYR A 325 1.66 4.35 -9.77
N ARG A 326 0.78 4.85 -8.92
CA ARG A 326 1.04 5.07 -7.48
C ARG A 326 0.45 3.99 -6.62
N LEU A 327 1.23 3.58 -5.63
CA LEU A 327 0.84 2.58 -4.63
C LEU A 327 0.31 3.24 -3.36
N PHE A 328 -0.80 2.75 -2.87
CA PHE A 328 -1.40 3.13 -1.59
C PHE A 328 -1.52 1.90 -0.71
N LEU A 329 -0.81 1.88 0.41
CA LEU A 329 -0.90 0.82 1.42
C LEU A 329 -1.76 1.30 2.58
N PHE A 330 -2.75 0.51 2.95
CA PHE A 330 -3.54 0.69 4.14
C PHE A 330 -3.24 -0.46 5.11
N SER A 331 -2.57 -0.17 6.21
CA SER A 331 -2.42 -1.16 7.28
C SER A 331 -3.56 -1.01 8.28
N CYS A 332 -4.13 -2.14 8.69
CA CYS A 332 -5.31 -2.20 9.53
C CYS A 332 -4.97 -2.64 10.95
N THR A 333 -5.60 -2.02 11.93
CA THR A 333 -5.48 -2.46 13.33
C THR A 333 -6.71 -2.07 14.15
N VAL A 334 -7.14 -2.96 15.01
CA VAL A 334 -8.19 -2.65 15.99
C VAL A 334 -7.62 -2.01 17.27
N ASP A 335 -6.31 -1.87 17.33
CA ASP A 335 -5.62 -1.29 18.49
C ASP A 335 -5.79 0.25 18.53
N ASP A 336 -5.74 0.80 19.73
CA ASP A 336 -5.79 2.24 20.00
C ASP A 336 -4.55 2.76 20.74
N ASN A 337 -3.56 1.91 20.94
CA ASN A 337 -2.31 2.29 21.59
C ASN A 337 -1.47 3.15 20.63
N ASN A 338 -1.15 4.37 21.06
CA ASN A 338 -0.34 5.33 20.29
C ASN A 338 0.97 4.74 19.78
N TYR A 339 1.66 3.97 20.63
CA TYR A 339 2.94 3.35 20.28
C TYR A 339 2.79 2.31 19.17
N LEU A 340 1.79 1.43 19.29
CA LEU A 340 1.54 0.40 18.26
C LEU A 340 1.08 1.02 16.94
N VAL A 341 0.19 2.01 16.97
CA VAL A 341 -0.26 2.73 15.77
C VAL A 341 0.92 3.42 15.08
N LYS A 342 1.81 4.09 15.85
CA LYS A 342 3.02 4.72 15.32
C LYS A 342 3.99 3.68 14.72
N SER A 343 4.23 2.57 15.41
CA SER A 343 5.08 1.48 14.91
C SER A 343 4.56 0.88 13.61
N LYS A 344 3.24 0.61 13.52
CA LYS A 344 2.61 0.12 12.29
C LYS A 344 2.68 1.13 11.16
N LEU A 345 2.55 2.43 11.45
CA LEU A 345 2.70 3.48 10.42
C LEU A 345 4.12 3.50 9.85
N PHE A 346 5.13 3.38 10.71
CA PHE A 346 6.52 3.29 10.28
C PHE A 346 6.78 2.05 9.42
N GLU A 347 6.27 0.91 9.85
CA GLU A 347 6.37 -0.35 9.10
C GLU A 347 5.67 -0.25 7.74
N ALA A 348 4.44 0.28 7.71
CA ALA A 348 3.69 0.50 6.47
C ALA A 348 4.45 1.42 5.52
N ASN A 349 4.98 2.55 6.00
CA ASN A 349 5.77 3.46 5.19
C ASN A 349 7.00 2.79 4.56
N ASN A 350 7.74 2.03 5.36
CA ASN A 350 8.93 1.31 4.87
C ASN A 350 8.57 0.27 3.80
N ARG A 351 7.53 -0.54 4.03
CA ARG A 351 7.05 -1.54 3.07
C ARG A 351 6.57 -0.88 1.78
N THR A 352 5.82 0.21 1.90
CA THR A 352 5.25 0.94 0.77
C THR A 352 6.35 1.54 -0.11
N THR A 353 7.35 2.17 0.48
CA THR A 353 8.49 2.77 -0.24
C THR A 353 9.31 1.71 -0.99
N ARG A 354 9.45 0.51 -0.43
CA ARG A 354 10.17 -0.58 -1.11
C ARG A 354 9.50 -1.05 -2.40
N ILE A 355 8.17 -0.89 -2.54
CA ILE A 355 7.38 -1.41 -3.67
C ILE A 355 6.94 -0.31 -4.63
N GLY A 356 6.67 0.88 -4.13
CA GLY A 356 6.11 1.97 -4.93
C GLY A 356 7.03 3.19 -5.02
N GLY A 357 8.24 3.12 -4.40
CA GLY A 357 9.20 4.22 -4.41
C GLY A 357 8.70 5.46 -3.67
N GLU A 358 9.22 6.62 -4.06
CA GLU A 358 8.95 7.92 -3.40
C GLU A 358 7.52 8.42 -3.58
N HIS A 359 6.80 7.93 -4.60
CA HIS A 359 5.41 8.30 -4.87
C HIS A 359 4.39 7.43 -4.13
N ALA A 360 4.85 6.43 -3.39
CA ALA A 360 3.97 5.54 -2.65
C ALA A 360 3.46 6.19 -1.36
N CYS A 361 2.24 5.84 -0.99
CA CYS A 361 1.53 6.43 0.13
C CYS A 361 1.12 5.36 1.13
N ALA A 362 1.21 5.65 2.43
CA ALA A 362 0.82 4.74 3.48
C ALA A 362 -0.22 5.34 4.44
N ALA A 363 -1.19 4.54 4.81
CA ALA A 363 -2.18 4.91 5.81
C ALA A 363 -2.38 3.80 6.83
N ILE A 364 -2.75 4.18 8.05
CA ILE A 364 -3.30 3.25 9.05
C ILE A 364 -4.79 3.51 9.20
N VAL A 365 -5.56 2.45 9.14
CA VAL A 365 -6.99 2.44 9.49
C VAL A 365 -7.10 1.72 10.83
N CYS A 366 -7.50 2.45 11.88
CA CYS A 366 -7.46 1.92 13.24
C CYS A 366 -8.68 2.32 14.07
N LEU A 367 -8.86 1.64 15.20
CA LEU A 367 -9.92 1.98 16.16
C LEU A 367 -9.46 3.03 17.20
N HIS A 368 -8.44 3.81 16.88
CA HIS A 368 -7.99 4.91 17.75
C HIS A 368 -8.98 6.06 17.72
N ASN A 369 -9.32 6.60 18.92
CA ASN A 369 -10.30 7.68 19.05
C ASN A 369 -9.77 9.04 18.60
N ASN A 370 -8.45 9.30 18.72
CA ASN A 370 -7.78 10.53 18.27
C ASN A 370 -6.50 10.25 17.50
N PRO A 371 -6.58 9.73 16.26
CA PRO A 371 -5.40 9.38 15.46
C PRO A 371 -4.57 10.60 15.07
N GLN A 372 -5.15 11.80 15.06
CA GLN A 372 -4.43 13.03 14.72
C GLN A 372 -3.36 13.38 15.76
N SER A 373 -3.51 12.96 17.01
CA SER A 373 -2.45 13.15 18.03
C SER A 373 -1.19 12.39 17.67
N VAL A 374 -1.32 11.17 17.14
CA VAL A 374 -0.19 10.35 16.67
C VAL A 374 0.45 10.97 15.44
N LEU A 375 -0.37 11.42 14.47
CA LEU A 375 0.13 12.05 13.25
C LEU A 375 0.90 13.34 13.54
N LYS A 376 0.41 14.19 14.45
CA LYS A 376 1.12 15.40 14.89
C LYS A 376 2.50 15.08 15.51
N THR A 377 2.61 13.97 16.26
CA THR A 377 3.90 13.52 16.79
C THR A 377 4.86 13.14 15.66
N VAL A 378 4.39 12.39 14.67
CA VAL A 378 5.19 11.99 13.49
C VAL A 378 5.65 13.22 12.70
N GLN A 379 4.77 14.21 12.53
CA GLN A 379 5.11 15.47 11.87
C GLN A 379 6.15 16.27 12.67
N ALA A 380 5.99 16.37 13.99
CA ALA A 380 6.94 17.07 14.86
C ALA A 380 8.33 16.40 14.87
N GLU A 381 8.40 15.10 14.68
CA GLU A 381 9.64 14.34 14.55
C GLU A 381 10.25 14.44 13.12
N HIS A 382 9.65 15.20 12.21
CA HIS A 382 10.13 15.43 10.84
C HIS A 382 10.42 14.13 10.08
N TRP A 383 9.53 13.14 10.16
CA TRP A 383 9.71 11.89 9.44
C TRP A 383 9.74 12.13 7.93
N PRO A 384 10.72 11.54 7.21
CA PRO A 384 10.73 11.60 5.76
C PRO A 384 9.42 11.08 5.16
N GLY A 385 8.86 11.82 4.21
CA GLY A 385 7.62 11.42 3.53
C GLY A 385 6.35 11.53 4.37
N TYR A 386 6.34 12.27 5.49
CA TYR A 386 5.15 12.41 6.32
C TYR A 386 3.92 12.92 5.55
N ASP A 387 4.10 13.67 4.47
CA ASP A 387 3.02 14.17 3.61
C ASP A 387 2.26 13.05 2.91
N THR A 388 2.92 11.92 2.67
CA THR A 388 2.32 10.72 2.08
C THR A 388 1.68 9.79 3.13
N LEU A 389 1.76 10.16 4.44
CA LEU A 389 1.23 9.37 5.54
C LEU A 389 -0.13 9.88 6.02
N ARG A 390 -1.04 8.96 6.35
CA ARG A 390 -2.36 9.29 6.92
C ARG A 390 -2.77 8.30 8.01
N LEU A 391 -3.64 8.79 8.88
CA LEU A 391 -4.25 8.00 9.93
C LEU A 391 -5.78 8.21 9.92
N PHE A 392 -6.51 7.13 9.84
CA PHE A 392 -7.96 7.09 9.87
C PHE A 392 -8.41 6.33 11.12
N GLY A 393 -9.12 7.00 12.03
CA GLY A 393 -9.57 6.42 13.30
C GLY A 393 -11.06 6.19 13.36
N GLN A 394 -11.55 5.97 14.58
CA GLN A 394 -12.94 5.67 14.88
C GLN A 394 -13.96 6.61 14.21
N ALA A 395 -13.72 7.92 14.28
CA ALA A 395 -14.64 8.91 13.72
C ALA A 395 -14.82 8.75 12.21
N HIS A 396 -13.74 8.42 11.50
CA HIS A 396 -13.78 8.15 10.06
C HIS A 396 -14.56 6.87 9.74
N ILE A 397 -14.30 5.79 10.51
CA ILE A 397 -14.95 4.49 10.31
C ILE A 397 -16.45 4.55 10.62
N LYS A 398 -16.86 5.33 11.62
CA LYS A 398 -18.28 5.54 11.99
C LYS A 398 -19.07 6.39 10.99
N GLY A 399 -18.43 6.99 10.02
CA GLY A 399 -19.13 7.84 9.04
C GLY A 399 -19.62 9.18 9.61
N GLY A 400 -18.95 9.73 10.58
CA GLY A 400 -19.17 11.10 11.07
C GLY A 400 -20.30 11.28 12.11
N GLN A 401 -20.76 10.22 12.75
CA GLN A 401 -21.82 10.33 13.77
C GLN A 401 -21.33 10.56 15.22
N ALA A 402 -20.04 10.72 15.48
CA ALA A 402 -19.54 10.98 16.82
C ALA A 402 -19.12 12.46 16.99
N PRO A 403 -19.63 13.16 18.02
CA PRO A 403 -19.15 14.51 18.33
C PRO A 403 -17.72 14.43 18.86
N CYS A 404 -16.81 15.12 18.20
CA CYS A 404 -15.48 15.39 18.74
C CYS A 404 -15.58 16.58 19.69
N GLN A 405 -15.32 16.38 20.98
CA GLN A 405 -15.44 17.43 22.02
C GLN A 405 -14.34 18.50 21.98
N ALA A 406 -13.39 18.46 21.05
CA ALA A 406 -12.19 19.30 21.15
C ALA A 406 -12.04 20.44 20.12
N ASP A 407 -12.82 20.46 19.02
CA ASP A 407 -12.73 21.59 18.08
C ASP A 407 -14.06 21.82 17.38
N GLN A 408 -14.68 22.97 17.65
CA GLN A 408 -15.99 23.35 17.12
C GLN A 408 -16.02 23.61 15.58
N GLN A 409 -14.95 23.34 14.85
CA GLN A 409 -14.83 23.52 13.39
C GLN A 409 -14.34 22.31 12.60
N ALA A 410 -14.06 21.18 13.25
CA ALA A 410 -13.69 19.95 12.53
C ALA A 410 -14.94 19.37 11.85
N HIS A 411 -15.12 19.64 10.58
CA HIS A 411 -16.10 18.95 9.75
C HIS A 411 -15.85 17.45 9.85
N LEU A 412 -16.86 16.71 10.29
CA LEU A 412 -16.81 15.24 10.39
C LEU A 412 -16.62 14.68 8.98
N VAL A 413 -15.42 14.20 8.70
CA VAL A 413 -15.07 13.63 7.40
C VAL A 413 -15.25 12.12 7.50
N THR A 414 -16.08 11.55 6.63
CA THR A 414 -16.22 10.10 6.52
C THR A 414 -14.90 9.48 6.05
N LEU A 415 -14.69 8.19 6.30
CA LEU A 415 -13.50 7.48 5.82
C LEU A 415 -13.31 7.64 4.31
N GLN A 416 -14.39 7.47 3.54
CA GLN A 416 -14.37 7.60 2.08
C GLN A 416 -13.91 9.01 1.65
N LYS A 417 -14.53 10.05 2.19
CA LYS A 417 -14.15 11.43 1.87
C LYS A 417 -12.72 11.75 2.29
N GLY A 418 -12.29 11.29 3.46
CA GLY A 418 -10.92 11.50 3.93
C GLY A 418 -9.87 10.79 3.06
N ILE A 419 -10.19 9.59 2.57
CA ILE A 419 -9.33 8.86 1.63
C ILE A 419 -9.32 9.56 0.28
N GLU A 420 -10.47 9.92 -0.28
CA GLU A 420 -10.56 10.63 -1.56
C GLU A 420 -9.74 11.93 -1.54
N GLU A 421 -9.95 12.76 -0.53
CA GLU A 421 -9.19 14.01 -0.38
C GLU A 421 -7.68 13.78 -0.27
N TRP A 422 -7.26 12.75 0.45
CA TRP A 422 -5.86 12.40 0.58
C TRP A 422 -5.27 11.93 -0.75
N VAL A 423 -5.91 10.98 -1.41
CA VAL A 423 -5.46 10.39 -2.67
C VAL A 423 -5.35 11.43 -3.78
N LEU A 424 -6.30 12.38 -3.84
CA LEU A 424 -6.31 13.41 -4.88
C LEU A 424 -5.36 14.59 -4.60
N ARG A 425 -4.90 14.77 -3.36
CA ARG A 425 -3.93 15.82 -2.99
C ARG A 425 -2.48 15.35 -3.08
N THR A 426 -2.24 14.08 -2.87
CA THR A 426 -0.89 13.49 -2.97
C THR A 426 -0.58 13.11 -4.40
#